data_945212d5d9739a8d1a7bafa491c8a6d1
#
_entry.id   945212d5d9739a8d1a7bafa491c8a6d1
#
_cell.length_a   1.000
_cell.length_b   1.000
_cell.length_c   1.000
_cell.angle_alpha   90.00
_cell.angle_beta   90.00
_cell.angle_gamma   90.00
#
_symmetry.space_group_name_H-M   'P 1'
#
loop_
_entity.id
_entity.type
_entity.pdbx_description
1 polymer ?
#
loop_
_entity_poly.entity_id
_entity_poly.type
_entity_poly.pdbx_seq_one_letter_code
_entity_poly.pdbx_strand_id
1 'polypeptide(L)'
;MSRFGVYSETGRLRKVMVHRPDLSLRRLTPKNHEKLLFDELLWVDRAVQEHDAFVEVLKGEGVRVYYLQELLKEALSSGKARRVVVERVINAMTVGLSAVPQLQECLLDMDPATLARHLIGGLTKRESGCLESDWLSKHSLTLAASGPDSFILPPLPNTLYTRDSSSWIFGGFTINPMFWPPRRLEAINLAAVYRFSPLFSGADFSVWYPRRADDGRFELVESERASMEGGDIMPVGNATVIMAMSERTSSRMIEIVAGELFSHGSAERIIVARMARNRAHMHLDTVFSMIDVNMATVYPPVVESMETYSIVPGEGDALFELRGEEDFLATVADALGLDRLEVIPTGGDE
;
A
#
# COMPACT_ATOMS: atom_id res chain seq x y z
N MET A 1 -21.94 1.16 -13.48
CA MET A 1 -20.87 0.53 -12.66
C MET A 1 -19.54 1.21 -12.99
N SER A 2 -18.77 1.57 -11.97
CA SER A 2 -17.43 2.16 -12.14
C SER A 2 -16.55 1.27 -13.03
N ARG A 3 -15.66 1.87 -13.82
CA ARG A 3 -14.65 1.16 -14.62
C ARG A 3 -13.60 0.44 -13.74
N PHE A 4 -13.46 0.88 -12.50
CA PHE A 4 -12.55 0.37 -11.47
C PHE A 4 -13.33 0.05 -10.20
N GLY A 5 -12.92 -0.97 -9.49
CA GLY A 5 -13.51 -1.36 -8.21
C GLY A 5 -13.22 -2.81 -7.88
N VAL A 6 -13.25 -3.12 -6.57
CA VAL A 6 -13.15 -4.47 -6.01
C VAL A 6 -14.35 -4.69 -5.11
N TYR A 7 -15.22 -5.61 -5.49
CA TYR A 7 -16.49 -5.86 -4.80
C TYR A 7 -16.49 -7.18 -4.02
N SER A 8 -15.49 -8.02 -4.24
CA SER A 8 -15.29 -9.30 -3.56
C SER A 8 -13.85 -9.77 -3.77
N GLU A 9 -13.28 -10.49 -2.83
CA GLU A 9 -11.98 -11.16 -2.95
C GLU A 9 -12.02 -12.32 -3.97
N THR A 10 -13.18 -12.94 -4.17
CA THR A 10 -13.39 -14.11 -5.04
C THR A 10 -13.97 -13.76 -6.41
N GLY A 11 -14.24 -12.48 -6.67
CA GLY A 11 -14.73 -12.02 -7.95
C GLY A 11 -13.67 -12.18 -9.06
N ARG A 12 -14.14 -12.34 -10.31
CA ARG A 12 -13.23 -12.47 -11.46
C ARG A 12 -12.28 -11.28 -11.54
N LEU A 13 -10.98 -11.52 -11.39
CA LEU A 13 -9.93 -10.53 -11.57
C LEU A 13 -9.87 -10.10 -13.05
N ARG A 14 -9.99 -8.79 -13.31
CA ARG A 14 -9.94 -8.21 -14.67
C ARG A 14 -8.74 -7.31 -14.89
N LYS A 15 -8.28 -6.67 -13.83
CA LYS A 15 -7.15 -5.71 -13.85
C LYS A 15 -6.39 -5.85 -12.56
N VAL A 16 -5.07 -5.82 -12.65
CA VAL A 16 -4.20 -5.83 -11.48
C VAL A 16 -3.01 -4.91 -11.71
N MET A 17 -2.57 -4.25 -10.66
CA MET A 17 -1.31 -3.52 -10.64
C MET A 17 -0.29 -4.34 -9.88
N VAL A 18 0.88 -4.54 -10.49
CA VAL A 18 2.02 -5.27 -9.92
C VAL A 18 3.27 -4.40 -9.97
N HIS A 19 4.27 -4.76 -9.19
CA HIS A 19 5.61 -4.19 -9.31
C HIS A 19 6.63 -5.31 -9.55
N ARG A 20 7.31 -5.25 -10.69
CA ARG A 20 8.33 -6.24 -11.05
C ARG A 20 9.58 -6.03 -10.18
N PRO A 21 10.16 -7.10 -9.60
CA PRO A 21 11.44 -7.01 -8.88
C PRO A 21 12.52 -6.29 -9.70
N ASP A 22 13.19 -5.29 -9.13
CA ASP A 22 14.24 -4.53 -9.81
C ASP A 22 15.22 -3.92 -8.78
N LEU A 23 15.67 -2.71 -9.06
CA LEU A 23 16.75 -1.98 -8.37
C LEU A 23 16.58 -1.94 -6.84
N SER A 24 15.36 -1.74 -6.34
CA SER A 24 15.11 -1.68 -4.89
C SER A 24 15.55 -2.95 -4.16
N LEU A 25 15.26 -4.13 -4.74
CA LEU A 25 15.66 -5.42 -4.18
C LEU A 25 17.18 -5.68 -4.35
N ARG A 26 17.78 -5.20 -5.44
CA ARG A 26 19.24 -5.30 -5.65
C ARG A 26 20.05 -4.45 -4.67
N ARG A 27 19.40 -3.53 -3.95
CA ARG A 27 20.01 -2.68 -2.92
C ARG A 27 19.92 -3.24 -1.50
N LEU A 28 19.27 -4.38 -1.33
CA LEU A 28 19.30 -5.12 -0.09
C LEU A 28 20.71 -5.66 0.17
N THR A 29 21.17 -5.47 1.39
CA THR A 29 22.49 -5.90 1.85
C THR A 29 22.34 -6.50 3.25
N PRO A 30 23.34 -7.29 3.75
CA PRO A 30 23.30 -7.78 5.12
C PRO A 30 23.21 -6.69 6.21
N LYS A 31 23.50 -5.42 5.85
CA LYS A 31 23.45 -4.29 6.79
C LYS A 31 22.14 -3.55 6.82
N ASN A 32 21.29 -3.69 5.79
CA ASN A 32 20.07 -2.89 5.66
C ASN A 32 18.79 -3.70 5.48
N HIS A 33 18.85 -5.01 5.20
CA HIS A 33 17.65 -5.79 4.86
C HIS A 33 16.60 -5.77 6.00
N GLU A 34 17.01 -5.98 7.25
CA GLU A 34 16.08 -5.93 8.40
C GLU A 34 15.41 -4.56 8.55
N LYS A 35 16.19 -3.46 8.37
CA LYS A 35 15.65 -2.08 8.41
C LYS A 35 14.68 -1.81 7.27
N LEU A 36 14.82 -2.52 6.15
CA LEU A 36 13.95 -2.47 4.99
C LEU A 36 12.88 -3.57 5.01
N LEU A 37 12.72 -4.25 6.16
CA LEU A 37 11.66 -5.23 6.43
C LEU A 37 11.80 -6.54 5.62
N PHE A 38 13.01 -6.93 5.27
CA PHE A 38 13.32 -8.22 4.68
C PHE A 38 14.08 -9.09 5.67
N ASP A 39 13.71 -10.35 5.79
CA ASP A 39 14.33 -11.29 6.70
C ASP A 39 15.63 -11.84 6.11
N GLU A 40 15.70 -11.94 4.76
CA GLU A 40 16.86 -12.46 4.03
C GLU A 40 17.12 -11.69 2.73
N LEU A 41 18.28 -11.93 2.14
CA LEU A 41 18.63 -11.42 0.82
C LEU A 41 18.07 -12.32 -0.27
N LEU A 42 17.44 -11.72 -1.25
CA LEU A 42 16.83 -12.43 -2.37
C LEU A 42 17.78 -12.60 -3.55
N TRP A 43 17.72 -13.73 -4.22
CA TRP A 43 18.27 -13.86 -5.57
C TRP A 43 17.37 -13.14 -6.58
N VAL A 44 17.64 -11.87 -6.81
CA VAL A 44 16.74 -10.97 -7.55
C VAL A 44 16.47 -11.43 -8.97
N ASP A 45 17.48 -12.00 -9.68
CA ASP A 45 17.25 -12.48 -11.05
C ASP A 45 16.28 -13.67 -11.09
N ARG A 46 16.28 -14.51 -10.06
CA ARG A 46 15.30 -15.59 -9.92
C ARG A 46 13.92 -15.05 -9.56
N ALA A 47 13.84 -14.10 -8.64
CA ALA A 47 12.60 -13.43 -8.28
C ALA A 47 11.95 -12.75 -9.51
N VAL A 48 12.77 -12.15 -10.39
CA VAL A 48 12.31 -11.58 -11.66
C VAL A 48 11.67 -12.65 -12.55
N GLN A 49 12.33 -13.81 -12.73
CA GLN A 49 11.80 -14.90 -13.57
C GLN A 49 10.48 -15.45 -13.03
N GLU A 50 10.38 -15.62 -11.72
CA GLU A 50 9.16 -16.13 -11.06
C GLU A 50 8.02 -15.11 -11.14
N HIS A 51 8.31 -13.84 -10.95
CA HIS A 51 7.34 -12.77 -11.13
C HIS A 51 6.85 -12.69 -12.59
N ASP A 52 7.75 -12.80 -13.57
CA ASP A 52 7.37 -12.77 -14.97
C ASP A 52 6.48 -13.98 -15.32
N ALA A 53 6.79 -15.18 -14.81
CA ALA A 53 5.96 -16.37 -14.97
C ALA A 53 4.56 -16.19 -14.34
N PHE A 54 4.49 -15.62 -13.13
CA PHE A 54 3.22 -15.27 -12.49
C PHE A 54 2.38 -14.30 -13.33
N VAL A 55 3.01 -13.26 -13.88
CA VAL A 55 2.32 -12.30 -14.76
C VAL A 55 1.81 -12.94 -16.03
N GLU A 56 2.56 -13.87 -16.64
CA GLU A 56 2.11 -14.57 -17.85
C GLU A 56 0.89 -15.46 -17.57
N VAL A 57 0.79 -16.09 -16.40
CA VAL A 57 -0.42 -16.81 -15.97
C VAL A 57 -1.62 -15.86 -15.90
N LEU A 58 -1.47 -14.71 -15.23
CA LEU A 58 -2.55 -13.71 -15.14
C LEU A 58 -3.01 -13.22 -16.52
N LYS A 59 -2.08 -12.95 -17.43
CA LYS A 59 -2.40 -12.54 -18.80
C LYS A 59 -3.09 -13.65 -19.58
N GLY A 60 -2.66 -14.90 -19.39
CA GLY A 60 -3.29 -16.09 -19.97
C GLY A 60 -4.76 -16.23 -19.58
N GLU A 61 -5.11 -15.87 -18.35
CA GLU A 61 -6.48 -15.81 -17.83
C GLU A 61 -7.25 -14.55 -18.27
N GLY A 62 -6.67 -13.73 -19.14
CA GLY A 62 -7.29 -12.50 -19.67
C GLY A 62 -7.26 -11.31 -18.71
N VAL A 63 -6.44 -11.36 -17.66
CA VAL A 63 -6.24 -10.24 -16.72
C VAL A 63 -5.37 -9.18 -17.37
N ARG A 64 -5.80 -7.93 -17.31
CA ARG A 64 -4.98 -6.80 -17.73
C ARG A 64 -4.02 -6.42 -16.61
N VAL A 65 -2.73 -6.67 -16.80
CA VAL A 65 -1.67 -6.37 -15.85
C VAL A 65 -1.08 -4.99 -16.14
N TYR A 66 -0.97 -4.16 -15.11
CA TYR A 66 -0.30 -2.86 -15.13
C TYR A 66 0.93 -2.92 -14.21
N TYR A 67 2.02 -2.30 -14.65
CA TYR A 67 3.21 -2.20 -13.83
C TYR A 67 3.26 -0.82 -13.16
N LEU A 68 3.39 -0.81 -11.83
CA LEU A 68 3.44 0.44 -11.05
C LEU A 68 4.50 1.40 -11.55
N GLN A 69 5.70 0.90 -11.88
CA GLN A 69 6.79 1.73 -12.38
C GLN A 69 6.45 2.42 -13.72
N GLU A 70 5.75 1.73 -14.62
CA GLU A 70 5.32 2.33 -15.89
C GLU A 70 4.22 3.37 -15.67
N LEU A 71 3.24 3.10 -14.80
CA LEU A 71 2.21 4.08 -14.43
C LEU A 71 2.82 5.32 -13.76
N LEU A 72 3.84 5.13 -12.91
CA LEU A 72 4.56 6.24 -12.29
C LEU A 72 5.33 7.05 -13.32
N LYS A 73 6.04 6.41 -14.25
CA LYS A 73 6.72 7.06 -15.36
C LYS A 73 5.74 7.89 -16.22
N GLU A 74 4.57 7.32 -16.56
CA GLU A 74 3.52 8.03 -17.28
C GLU A 74 3.04 9.26 -16.51
N ALA A 75 2.76 9.11 -15.21
CA ALA A 75 2.36 10.21 -14.33
C ALA A 75 3.43 11.32 -14.28
N LEU A 76 4.70 10.94 -14.17
CA LEU A 76 5.84 11.86 -14.10
C LEU A 76 6.17 12.54 -15.44
N SER A 77 5.55 12.15 -16.55
CA SER A 77 5.63 12.90 -17.81
C SER A 77 4.96 14.28 -17.68
N SER A 78 4.08 14.48 -16.70
CA SER A 78 3.56 15.79 -16.32
C SER A 78 4.56 16.54 -15.44
N GLY A 79 4.96 17.75 -15.86
CA GLY A 79 5.82 18.63 -15.05
C GLY A 79 5.20 18.98 -13.68
N LYS A 80 3.86 19.05 -13.59
CA LYS A 80 3.15 19.26 -12.33
C LYS A 80 3.30 18.06 -11.40
N ALA A 81 3.18 16.85 -11.93
CA ALA A 81 3.37 15.62 -11.15
C ALA A 81 4.80 15.52 -10.61
N ARG A 82 5.79 15.74 -11.48
CA ARG A 82 7.22 15.74 -11.08
C ARG A 82 7.48 16.69 -9.92
N ARG A 83 7.02 17.93 -10.04
CA ARG A 83 7.21 18.94 -9.00
C ARG A 83 6.59 18.50 -7.67
N VAL A 84 5.34 18.05 -7.68
CA VAL A 84 4.63 17.59 -6.46
C VAL A 84 5.37 16.44 -5.78
N VAL A 85 5.85 15.47 -6.55
CA VAL A 85 6.57 14.30 -6.00
C VAL A 85 7.93 14.71 -5.47
N VAL A 86 8.71 15.45 -6.27
CA VAL A 86 10.08 15.84 -5.91
C VAL A 86 10.08 16.72 -4.66
N GLU A 87 9.20 17.73 -4.57
CA GLU A 87 9.07 18.58 -3.38
C GLU A 87 8.68 17.78 -2.12
N ARG A 88 7.93 16.69 -2.29
CA ARG A 88 7.51 15.84 -1.17
C ARG A 88 8.64 14.95 -0.68
N VAL A 89 9.42 14.34 -1.58
CA VAL A 89 10.50 13.40 -1.21
C VAL A 89 11.82 14.11 -0.86
N ILE A 90 12.08 15.29 -1.45
CA ILE A 90 13.26 16.11 -1.18
C ILE A 90 12.85 17.37 -0.44
N ASN A 91 13.07 17.37 0.86
CA ASN A 91 12.76 18.49 1.74
C ASN A 91 13.80 18.57 2.87
N ALA A 92 13.71 19.60 3.71
CA ALA A 92 14.70 19.85 4.77
C ALA A 92 14.84 18.69 5.76
N MET A 93 13.75 17.93 5.99
CA MET A 93 13.76 16.78 6.91
C MET A 93 14.46 15.54 6.32
N THR A 94 14.47 15.42 4.99
CA THR A 94 15.05 14.25 4.30
C THR A 94 16.51 14.45 3.91
N VAL A 95 16.89 15.65 3.45
CA VAL A 95 18.24 15.89 2.90
C VAL A 95 19.01 17.04 3.54
N GLY A 96 18.43 17.68 4.56
CA GLY A 96 18.99 18.89 5.16
C GLY A 96 18.72 20.15 4.35
N LEU A 97 18.61 21.28 5.05
CA LEU A 97 18.08 22.54 4.51
C LEU A 97 18.85 23.02 3.26
N SER A 98 20.17 23.00 3.30
CA SER A 98 21.02 23.61 2.26
C SER A 98 21.06 22.82 0.95
N ALA A 99 20.71 21.52 0.98
CA ALA A 99 20.76 20.65 -0.19
C ALA A 99 19.44 20.62 -0.99
N VAL A 100 18.34 21.09 -0.40
CA VAL A 100 16.99 20.98 -1.00
C VAL A 100 16.90 21.58 -2.40
N PRO A 101 17.28 22.87 -2.66
CA PRO A 101 17.06 23.46 -3.97
C PRO A 101 17.81 22.70 -5.08
N GLN A 102 19.07 22.38 -4.85
CA GLN A 102 19.92 21.74 -5.84
C GLN A 102 19.48 20.29 -6.12
N LEU A 103 19.07 19.55 -5.09
CA LEU A 103 18.57 18.19 -5.28
C LEU A 103 17.20 18.18 -5.96
N GLN A 104 16.33 19.12 -5.63
CA GLN A 104 15.05 19.24 -6.33
C GLN A 104 15.27 19.56 -7.82
N GLU A 105 16.11 20.51 -8.16
CA GLU A 105 16.44 20.85 -9.55
C GLU A 105 16.99 19.63 -10.28
N CYS A 106 17.96 18.94 -9.70
CA CYS A 106 18.54 17.74 -10.25
C CYS A 106 17.51 16.63 -10.56
N LEU A 107 16.58 16.35 -9.63
CA LEU A 107 15.55 15.35 -9.85
C LEU A 107 14.50 15.81 -10.88
N LEU A 108 14.20 17.10 -10.92
CA LEU A 108 13.27 17.67 -11.91
C LEU A 108 13.80 17.61 -13.34
N ASP A 109 15.13 17.64 -13.52
CA ASP A 109 15.80 17.54 -14.83
C ASP A 109 15.91 16.09 -15.33
N MET A 110 15.73 15.08 -14.46
CA MET A 110 15.74 13.69 -14.87
C MET A 110 14.60 13.40 -15.86
N ASP A 111 14.82 12.52 -16.83
CA ASP A 111 13.72 11.98 -17.61
C ASP A 111 12.75 11.15 -16.72
N PRO A 112 11.46 11.04 -17.13
CA PRO A 112 10.45 10.38 -16.28
C PRO A 112 10.75 8.93 -15.91
N ALA A 113 11.43 8.17 -16.78
CA ALA A 113 11.75 6.77 -16.52
C ALA A 113 12.86 6.65 -15.48
N THR A 114 13.91 7.45 -15.60
CA THR A 114 15.00 7.52 -14.64
C THR A 114 14.50 7.99 -13.27
N LEU A 115 13.67 9.04 -13.23
CA LEU A 115 13.08 9.51 -11.99
C LEU A 115 12.20 8.45 -11.34
N ALA A 116 11.30 7.79 -12.07
CA ALA A 116 10.46 6.71 -11.55
C ALA A 116 11.29 5.56 -10.98
N ARG A 117 12.36 5.18 -11.69
CA ARG A 117 13.29 4.14 -11.24
C ARG A 117 13.96 4.51 -9.91
N HIS A 118 14.37 5.75 -9.71
CA HIS A 118 15.02 6.19 -8.47
C HIS A 118 14.04 6.43 -7.33
N LEU A 119 12.81 6.87 -7.61
CA LEU A 119 11.76 7.01 -6.60
C LEU A 119 11.40 5.67 -5.95
N ILE A 120 11.53 4.56 -6.67
CA ILE A 120 11.29 3.21 -6.14
C ILE A 120 12.61 2.53 -5.76
N GLY A 121 13.60 2.58 -6.66
CA GLY A 121 14.86 1.88 -6.49
C GLY A 121 15.83 2.53 -5.52
N GLY A 122 15.60 3.79 -5.16
CA GLY A 122 16.54 4.60 -4.38
C GLY A 122 17.56 5.33 -5.24
N LEU A 123 18.22 6.33 -4.66
CA LEU A 123 19.27 7.12 -5.29
C LEU A 123 20.38 7.39 -4.28
N THR A 124 21.60 6.98 -4.58
CA THR A 124 22.76 7.30 -3.73
C THR A 124 23.34 8.67 -4.07
N LYS A 125 24.13 9.23 -3.14
CA LYS A 125 24.87 10.48 -3.36
C LYS A 125 25.77 10.36 -4.59
N ARG A 126 26.47 9.25 -4.77
CA ARG A 126 27.34 8.99 -5.93
C ARG A 126 26.58 8.99 -7.26
N GLU A 127 25.41 8.34 -7.29
CA GLU A 127 24.61 8.21 -8.52
C GLU A 127 23.91 9.51 -8.92
N SER A 128 23.70 10.42 -7.99
CA SER A 128 22.96 11.66 -8.28
C SER A 128 23.69 12.56 -9.29
N GLY A 129 25.02 12.49 -9.35
CA GLY A 129 25.85 13.34 -10.23
C GLY A 129 25.79 14.84 -9.95
N CYS A 130 24.78 15.28 -9.21
CA CYS A 130 24.49 16.69 -8.94
C CYS A 130 25.16 17.23 -7.67
N LEU A 131 25.80 16.37 -6.89
CA LEU A 131 26.37 16.71 -5.59
C LEU A 131 27.89 16.82 -5.58
N GLU A 132 28.51 16.83 -6.75
CA GLU A 132 29.97 16.94 -6.90
C GLU A 132 30.50 18.37 -6.67
N SER A 133 29.61 19.33 -6.34
CA SER A 133 30.09 20.69 -6.09
C SER A 133 30.73 20.77 -4.69
N ASP A 134 31.95 21.29 -4.68
CA ASP A 134 32.68 21.71 -3.48
C ASP A 134 31.85 22.61 -2.55
N TRP A 135 30.87 23.31 -3.12
CA TRP A 135 29.98 24.20 -2.36
C TRP A 135 29.08 23.42 -1.40
N LEU A 136 28.42 22.34 -1.87
CA LEU A 136 27.53 21.56 -1.01
C LEU A 136 28.24 20.84 0.13
N SER A 137 29.46 20.34 -0.10
CA SER A 137 30.28 19.72 0.96
C SER A 137 30.67 20.73 2.05
N LYS A 138 30.71 22.02 1.73
CA LYS A 138 31.04 23.10 2.68
C LYS A 138 29.79 23.72 3.33
N HIS A 139 28.59 23.53 2.78
CA HIS A 139 27.38 24.22 3.24
C HIS A 139 26.26 23.27 3.71
N SER A 140 26.38 21.97 3.51
CA SER A 140 25.43 20.97 4.00
C SER A 140 26.11 19.99 4.96
N LEU A 141 25.81 20.12 6.26
CA LEU A 141 26.30 19.18 7.26
C LEU A 141 25.84 17.73 6.95
N THR A 142 24.62 17.56 6.53
CA THR A 142 24.05 16.23 6.16
C THR A 142 24.88 15.58 5.06
N LEU A 143 25.19 16.31 4.00
CA LEU A 143 25.98 15.78 2.88
C LEU A 143 27.47 15.64 3.20
N ALA A 144 28.03 16.55 4.00
CA ALA A 144 29.41 16.45 4.45
C ALA A 144 29.66 15.23 5.33
N ALA A 145 28.70 14.91 6.20
CA ALA A 145 28.76 13.76 7.09
C ALA A 145 28.38 12.41 6.42
N SER A 146 27.82 12.44 5.20
CA SER A 146 27.39 11.25 4.47
C SER A 146 28.48 10.71 3.54
N GLY A 147 28.60 9.38 3.46
CA GLY A 147 29.46 8.73 2.47
C GLY A 147 28.87 8.77 1.06
N PRO A 148 29.68 8.44 0.03
CA PRO A 148 29.22 8.49 -1.37
C PRO A 148 28.07 7.51 -1.68
N ASP A 149 28.00 6.40 -0.94
CA ASP A 149 26.97 5.37 -1.11
C ASP A 149 25.77 5.55 -0.18
N SER A 150 25.71 6.68 0.56
CA SER A 150 24.54 7.04 1.35
C SER A 150 23.36 7.38 0.46
N PHE A 151 22.19 6.91 0.82
CA PHE A 151 20.96 7.18 0.07
C PHE A 151 20.45 8.61 0.28
N ILE A 152 20.19 9.30 -0.82
CA ILE A 152 19.39 10.54 -0.90
C ILE A 152 17.91 10.17 -0.92
N LEU A 153 17.55 9.22 -1.80
CA LEU A 153 16.25 8.57 -1.81
C LEU A 153 16.45 7.12 -1.34
N PRO A 154 15.80 6.68 -0.27
CA PRO A 154 15.92 5.29 0.18
C PRO A 154 15.29 4.34 -0.85
N PRO A 155 15.80 3.11 -0.99
CA PRO A 155 15.11 2.10 -1.78
C PRO A 155 13.82 1.65 -1.10
N LEU A 156 12.79 1.33 -1.89
CA LEU A 156 11.48 0.88 -1.46
C LEU A 156 11.24 -0.57 -1.91
N PRO A 157 11.93 -1.56 -1.36
CA PRO A 157 11.82 -2.95 -1.83
C PRO A 157 10.43 -3.55 -1.56
N ASN A 158 9.71 -3.07 -0.55
CA ASN A 158 8.35 -3.50 -0.23
C ASN A 158 7.30 -3.00 -1.24
N THR A 159 7.66 -2.15 -2.19
CA THR A 159 6.79 -1.82 -3.34
C THR A 159 6.40 -3.06 -4.15
N LEU A 160 7.13 -4.16 -4.00
CA LEU A 160 6.75 -5.48 -4.53
C LEU A 160 5.34 -5.90 -4.08
N TYR A 161 4.95 -5.53 -2.87
CA TYR A 161 3.64 -5.83 -2.26
C TYR A 161 2.67 -4.66 -2.50
N THR A 162 2.20 -4.53 -3.75
CA THR A 162 1.35 -3.41 -4.19
C THR A 162 -0.02 -3.35 -3.50
N ARG A 163 -0.47 -4.47 -2.91
CA ARG A 163 -1.72 -4.53 -2.15
C ARG A 163 -1.68 -3.63 -0.91
N ASP A 164 -0.52 -3.53 -0.24
CA ASP A 164 -0.45 -2.93 1.10
C ASP A 164 -0.57 -1.41 1.08
N SER A 165 0.00 -0.74 0.09
CA SER A 165 0.07 0.71 0.02
C SER A 165 -1.17 1.37 -0.58
N SER A 166 -2.13 0.57 -1.12
CA SER A 166 -3.43 1.05 -1.60
C SER A 166 -4.45 -0.07 -1.64
N SER A 167 -5.65 0.17 -1.13
CA SER A 167 -6.72 -0.82 -1.09
C SER A 167 -7.93 -0.35 -1.87
N TRP A 168 -8.39 -1.17 -2.82
CA TRP A 168 -9.64 -0.93 -3.51
C TRP A 168 -10.79 -1.58 -2.73
N ILE A 169 -11.79 -0.76 -2.38
CA ILE A 169 -12.98 -1.17 -1.64
C ILE A 169 -14.19 -0.71 -2.46
N PHE A 170 -14.96 -1.63 -2.99
CA PHE A 170 -16.09 -1.36 -3.87
C PHE A 170 -15.72 -0.43 -5.03
N GLY A 171 -16.38 0.70 -5.19
CA GLY A 171 -16.14 1.67 -6.26
C GLY A 171 -15.10 2.75 -5.95
N GLY A 172 -14.25 2.56 -4.95
CA GLY A 172 -13.23 3.53 -4.56
C GLY A 172 -11.99 2.89 -3.97
N PHE A 173 -11.03 3.71 -3.57
CA PHE A 173 -9.75 3.25 -3.03
C PHE A 173 -9.26 4.08 -1.85
N THR A 174 -8.29 3.52 -1.15
CA THR A 174 -7.48 4.21 -0.15
C THR A 174 -6.02 4.29 -0.61
N ILE A 175 -5.30 5.32 -0.18
CA ILE A 175 -3.83 5.36 -0.18
C ILE A 175 -3.42 5.23 1.27
N ASN A 176 -2.78 4.12 1.61
CA ASN A 176 -2.63 3.70 2.98
C ASN A 176 -1.49 4.42 3.71
N PRO A 177 -1.72 4.95 4.92
CA PRO A 177 -0.66 5.44 5.81
C PRO A 177 0.08 4.25 6.40
N MET A 178 1.23 3.92 5.81
CA MET A 178 2.01 2.74 6.17
C MET A 178 2.56 2.83 7.60
N PHE A 179 2.50 1.72 8.33
CA PHE A 179 2.96 1.63 9.72
C PHE A 179 4.47 1.89 9.83
N TRP A 180 5.28 1.14 9.05
CA TRP A 180 6.73 1.25 9.13
C TRP A 180 7.29 2.40 8.27
N PRO A 181 8.19 3.22 8.82
CA PRO A 181 8.79 4.35 8.10
C PRO A 181 9.39 4.01 6.73
N PRO A 182 10.08 2.87 6.52
CA PRO A 182 10.65 2.52 5.22
C PRO A 182 9.63 2.39 4.08
N ARG A 183 8.33 2.22 4.40
CA ARG A 183 7.25 2.09 3.40
C ARG A 183 6.47 3.37 3.13
N ARG A 184 6.64 4.41 3.93
CA ARG A 184 5.81 5.64 3.85
C ARG A 184 5.88 6.34 2.50
N LEU A 185 7.04 6.29 1.83
CA LEU A 185 7.20 6.92 0.51
C LEU A 185 6.45 6.19 -0.61
N GLU A 186 6.04 4.94 -0.42
CA GLU A 186 5.20 4.20 -1.38
C GLU A 186 3.88 4.94 -1.65
N ALA A 187 3.26 5.51 -0.60
CA ALA A 187 2.02 6.28 -0.71
C ALA A 187 2.16 7.51 -1.60
N ILE A 188 3.34 8.16 -1.62
CA ILE A 188 3.61 9.33 -2.47
C ILE A 188 3.62 8.93 -3.95
N ASN A 189 4.26 7.82 -4.28
CA ASN A 189 4.31 7.28 -5.63
C ASN A 189 2.91 6.92 -6.13
N LEU A 190 2.10 6.25 -5.31
CA LEU A 190 0.72 5.92 -5.63
C LEU A 190 -0.18 7.14 -5.78
N ALA A 191 -0.03 8.14 -4.91
CA ALA A 191 -0.76 9.41 -5.04
C ALA A 191 -0.48 10.08 -6.38
N ALA A 192 0.78 10.04 -6.85
CA ALA A 192 1.14 10.55 -8.17
C ALA A 192 0.47 9.73 -9.29
N VAL A 193 0.48 8.41 -9.19
CA VAL A 193 -0.16 7.52 -10.17
C VAL A 193 -1.66 7.77 -10.26
N TYR A 194 -2.39 7.74 -9.13
CA TYR A 194 -3.84 7.94 -9.15
C TYR A 194 -4.25 9.34 -9.62
N ARG A 195 -3.43 10.34 -9.37
CA ARG A 195 -3.76 11.72 -9.73
C ARG A 195 -3.40 12.08 -11.16
N PHE A 196 -2.30 11.55 -11.71
CA PHE A 196 -1.69 12.06 -12.94
C PHE A 196 -1.55 11.01 -14.06
N SER A 197 -1.68 9.70 -13.77
CA SER A 197 -1.63 8.71 -14.84
C SER A 197 -2.87 8.80 -15.74
N PRO A 198 -2.70 8.75 -17.07
CA PRO A 198 -3.80 8.71 -18.02
C PRO A 198 -4.79 7.57 -17.77
N LEU A 199 -4.35 6.46 -17.16
CA LEU A 199 -5.20 5.32 -16.82
C LEU A 199 -6.39 5.72 -15.94
N PHE A 200 -6.17 6.64 -15.00
CA PHE A 200 -7.16 7.09 -14.03
C PHE A 200 -7.81 8.42 -14.41
N SER A 201 -7.34 9.09 -15.46
CA SER A 201 -7.90 10.36 -15.91
C SER A 201 -9.34 10.19 -16.39
N GLY A 202 -10.25 11.00 -15.83
CA GLY A 202 -11.69 10.94 -16.14
C GLY A 202 -12.39 9.65 -15.72
N ALA A 203 -11.73 8.79 -14.93
CA ALA A 203 -12.36 7.62 -14.37
C ALA A 203 -13.24 8.00 -13.17
N ASP A 204 -14.38 7.34 -13.06
CA ASP A 204 -15.33 7.50 -11.97
C ASP A 204 -14.97 6.49 -10.85
N PHE A 205 -14.49 7.01 -9.74
CA PHE A 205 -14.21 6.29 -8.50
C PHE A 205 -14.16 7.23 -7.31
N SER A 206 -14.44 6.70 -6.14
CA SER A 206 -14.34 7.42 -4.87
C SER A 206 -12.94 7.30 -4.28
N VAL A 207 -12.59 8.22 -3.38
CA VAL A 207 -11.37 8.17 -2.58
C VAL A 207 -11.78 8.12 -1.12
N TRP A 208 -11.65 6.96 -0.50
CA TRP A 208 -12.04 6.75 0.89
C TRP A 208 -11.01 7.33 1.87
N TYR A 209 -9.74 7.30 1.49
CA TYR A 209 -8.65 7.90 2.24
C TYR A 209 -7.42 8.08 1.32
N PRO A 210 -6.62 9.13 1.48
CA PRO A 210 -6.83 10.32 2.31
C PRO A 210 -7.86 11.27 1.69
N ARG A 211 -8.23 12.31 2.45
CA ARG A 211 -9.08 13.37 1.90
C ARG A 211 -8.43 13.96 0.64
N ARG A 212 -9.26 14.26 -0.33
CA ARG A 212 -8.85 14.96 -1.55
C ARG A 212 -9.19 16.45 -1.40
N ALA A 213 -8.16 17.30 -1.49
CA ALA A 213 -8.33 18.75 -1.50
C ALA A 213 -9.01 19.25 -2.80
N ASP A 214 -9.53 20.46 -2.80
CA ASP A 214 -10.23 21.06 -3.95
C ASP A 214 -9.36 21.17 -5.20
N ASP A 215 -8.05 21.34 -5.05
CA ASP A 215 -7.07 21.35 -6.14
C ASP A 215 -6.67 19.93 -6.62
N GLY A 216 -7.32 18.91 -6.07
CA GLY A 216 -7.12 17.49 -6.38
C GLY A 216 -5.88 16.86 -5.73
N ARG A 217 -5.21 17.52 -4.79
CA ARG A 217 -4.13 16.91 -4.01
C ARG A 217 -4.70 15.93 -2.98
N PHE A 218 -3.97 14.85 -2.74
CA PHE A 218 -4.23 13.97 -1.61
C PHE A 218 -3.53 14.52 -0.36
N GLU A 219 -4.29 14.67 0.70
CA GLU A 219 -3.81 15.14 2.00
C GLU A 219 -3.18 13.97 2.78
N LEU A 220 -2.02 13.50 2.30
CA LEU A 220 -1.26 12.44 2.96
C LEU A 220 -0.77 12.94 4.31
N VAL A 221 -1.34 12.39 5.37
CA VAL A 221 -0.97 12.70 6.76
C VAL A 221 -0.11 11.57 7.30
N GLU A 222 1.10 11.90 7.75
CA GLU A 222 1.94 10.98 8.49
C GLU A 222 1.52 11.02 9.97
N SER A 223 1.06 9.89 10.48
CA SER A 223 0.71 9.74 11.89
C SER A 223 1.32 8.46 12.43
N GLU A 224 2.01 8.56 13.55
CA GLU A 224 2.51 7.36 14.24
C GLU A 224 1.40 6.55 14.92
N ARG A 225 0.18 7.13 15.02
CA ARG A 225 -0.95 6.52 15.71
C ARG A 225 -2.03 5.96 14.80
N ALA A 226 -2.00 6.33 13.53
CA ALA A 226 -2.99 5.91 12.56
C ALA A 226 -2.28 5.33 11.33
N SER A 227 -2.35 4.02 11.19
CA SER A 227 -1.75 3.26 10.09
C SER A 227 -2.74 2.25 9.54
N MET A 228 -2.55 1.87 8.29
CA MET A 228 -3.36 0.87 7.60
C MET A 228 -2.52 0.25 6.47
N GLU A 229 -2.63 -1.04 6.29
CA GLU A 229 -2.02 -1.77 5.17
C GLU A 229 -3.05 -2.71 4.53
N GLY A 230 -2.98 -2.89 3.22
CA GLY A 230 -4.04 -3.54 2.45
C GLY A 230 -4.19 -5.04 2.66
N GLY A 231 -3.18 -5.71 3.20
CA GLY A 231 -3.30 -7.10 3.63
C GLY A 231 -4.32 -7.33 4.76
N ASP A 232 -4.74 -6.24 5.42
CA ASP A 232 -5.78 -6.24 6.45
C ASP A 232 -7.18 -5.91 5.93
N ILE A 233 -7.35 -5.69 4.63
CA ILE A 233 -8.61 -5.18 4.06
C ILE A 233 -9.12 -6.12 2.98
N MET A 234 -10.33 -6.65 3.18
CA MET A 234 -10.97 -7.60 2.28
C MET A 234 -12.43 -7.23 2.04
N PRO A 235 -12.80 -6.64 0.89
CA PRO A 235 -14.20 -6.60 0.47
C PRO A 235 -14.69 -8.02 0.20
N VAL A 236 -15.79 -8.45 0.86
CA VAL A 236 -16.27 -9.85 0.72
C VAL A 236 -17.61 -9.96 0.02
N GLY A 237 -18.21 -8.85 -0.39
CA GLY A 237 -19.54 -8.81 -1.00
C GLY A 237 -20.61 -8.33 -0.02
N ASN A 238 -21.89 -8.30 -0.44
CA ASN A 238 -23.04 -7.89 0.37
C ASN A 238 -22.80 -6.60 1.17
N ALA A 239 -22.18 -5.59 0.51
CA ALA A 239 -21.80 -4.32 1.14
C ALA A 239 -20.99 -4.48 2.45
N THR A 240 -20.25 -5.60 2.59
CA THR A 240 -19.44 -5.92 3.76
C THR A 240 -17.95 -5.92 3.44
N VAL A 241 -17.15 -5.35 4.35
CA VAL A 241 -15.69 -5.36 4.31
C VAL A 241 -15.15 -5.97 5.59
N ILE A 242 -14.21 -6.88 5.50
CA ILE A 242 -13.44 -7.35 6.65
C ILE A 242 -12.20 -6.44 6.78
N MET A 243 -11.94 -5.97 7.98
CA MET A 243 -10.74 -5.19 8.30
C MET A 243 -10.08 -5.74 9.55
N ALA A 244 -8.81 -6.09 9.49
CA ALA A 244 -8.11 -6.52 10.70
C ALA A 244 -7.51 -5.34 11.47
N MET A 245 -7.60 -5.41 12.78
CA MET A 245 -6.82 -4.61 13.70
C MET A 245 -5.59 -5.42 14.09
N SER A 246 -4.46 -5.11 13.44
CA SER A 246 -3.23 -5.90 13.46
C SER A 246 -2.02 -5.13 14.01
N GLU A 247 -0.80 -5.60 13.74
CA GLU A 247 0.42 -4.81 13.91
C GLU A 247 0.43 -3.56 13.02
N ARG A 248 -0.09 -3.69 11.79
CA ARG A 248 0.02 -2.70 10.73
C ARG A 248 -1.19 -1.80 10.60
N THR A 249 -2.36 -2.25 11.04
CA THR A 249 -3.61 -1.50 10.90
C THR A 249 -4.19 -1.17 12.28
N SER A 250 -4.43 0.11 12.49
CA SER A 250 -4.96 0.66 13.74
C SER A 250 -6.49 0.80 13.70
N SER A 251 -7.14 0.66 14.88
CA SER A 251 -8.58 0.92 15.02
C SER A 251 -9.00 2.30 14.50
N ARG A 252 -8.16 3.32 14.68
CA ARG A 252 -8.43 4.69 14.21
C ARG A 252 -8.61 4.77 12.72
N MET A 253 -7.76 4.07 11.95
CA MET A 253 -7.89 4.06 10.49
C MET A 253 -9.09 3.25 10.04
N ILE A 254 -9.43 2.16 10.73
CA ILE A 254 -10.65 1.41 10.48
C ILE A 254 -11.89 2.32 10.65
N GLU A 255 -11.96 3.05 11.75
CA GLU A 255 -13.07 4.00 12.02
C GLU A 255 -13.16 5.12 10.97
N ILE A 256 -12.02 5.69 10.55
CA ILE A 256 -11.98 6.73 9.52
C ILE A 256 -12.52 6.20 8.19
N VAL A 257 -12.06 5.04 7.77
CA VAL A 257 -12.48 4.43 6.49
C VAL A 257 -13.94 3.94 6.57
N ALA A 258 -14.35 3.37 7.69
CA ALA A 258 -15.74 2.97 7.93
C ALA A 258 -16.69 4.17 7.82
N GLY A 259 -16.37 5.27 8.49
CA GLY A 259 -17.17 6.50 8.44
C GLY A 259 -17.31 7.03 7.01
N GLU A 260 -16.23 7.00 6.22
CA GLU A 260 -16.28 7.45 4.83
C GLU A 260 -17.12 6.51 3.95
N LEU A 261 -16.97 5.19 4.11
CA LEU A 261 -17.76 4.19 3.40
C LEU A 261 -19.27 4.31 3.72
N PHE A 262 -19.61 4.51 4.98
CA PHE A 262 -21.01 4.65 5.41
C PHE A 262 -21.63 5.96 4.95
N SER A 263 -20.91 7.07 5.03
CA SER A 263 -21.41 8.39 4.57
C SER A 263 -21.78 8.39 3.08
N HIS A 264 -21.13 7.53 2.29
CA HIS A 264 -21.41 7.36 0.86
C HIS A 264 -22.36 6.19 0.56
N GLY A 265 -22.88 5.49 1.57
CA GLY A 265 -23.72 4.31 1.38
C GLY A 265 -23.02 3.17 0.62
N SER A 266 -21.71 3.10 0.72
CA SER A 266 -20.89 2.13 -0.03
C SER A 266 -20.66 0.83 0.74
N ALA A 267 -20.79 0.86 2.07
CA ALA A 267 -20.80 -0.31 2.92
C ALA A 267 -21.99 -0.25 3.89
N GLU A 268 -22.42 -1.43 4.34
CA GLU A 268 -23.44 -1.60 5.37
C GLU A 268 -22.87 -2.23 6.65
N ARG A 269 -21.74 -2.92 6.53
CA ARG A 269 -21.06 -3.58 7.66
C ARG A 269 -19.56 -3.63 7.46
N ILE A 270 -18.81 -3.33 8.52
CA ILE A 270 -17.39 -3.63 8.63
C ILE A 270 -17.21 -4.68 9.71
N ILE A 271 -16.66 -5.84 9.35
CA ILE A 271 -16.27 -6.88 10.31
C ILE A 271 -14.83 -6.60 10.72
N VAL A 272 -14.59 -6.37 11.99
CA VAL A 272 -13.26 -6.08 12.53
C VAL A 272 -12.71 -7.31 13.22
N ALA A 273 -11.63 -7.88 12.71
CA ALA A 273 -10.88 -8.97 13.30
C ALA A 273 -9.71 -8.42 14.11
N ARG A 274 -9.72 -8.53 15.42
CA ARG A 274 -8.60 -8.13 16.27
C ARG A 274 -7.58 -9.24 16.39
N MET A 275 -6.40 -9.01 15.84
CA MET A 275 -5.28 -9.94 15.85
C MET A 275 -4.25 -9.54 16.90
N ALA A 276 -3.51 -10.51 17.43
CA ALA A 276 -2.30 -10.25 18.22
C ALA A 276 -1.26 -9.54 17.34
N ARG A 277 -0.58 -8.53 17.90
CA ARG A 277 0.50 -7.82 17.19
C ARG A 277 1.73 -8.71 17.10
N ASN A 278 1.95 -9.28 15.95
CA ASN A 278 3.05 -10.21 15.69
C ASN A 278 3.51 -10.07 14.23
N ARG A 279 4.81 -9.98 14.01
CA ARG A 279 5.39 -9.90 12.66
C ARG A 279 5.08 -11.14 11.80
N ALA A 280 5.01 -12.33 12.39
CA ALA A 280 4.70 -13.56 11.66
C ALA A 280 3.26 -13.55 11.08
N HIS A 281 2.36 -12.81 11.73
CA HIS A 281 0.97 -12.64 11.33
C HIS A 281 0.65 -11.16 11.23
N MET A 282 1.44 -10.45 10.42
CA MET A 282 1.37 -8.99 10.35
C MET A 282 0.07 -8.48 9.73
N HIS A 283 -0.56 -9.27 8.87
CA HIS A 283 -1.81 -8.95 8.17
C HIS A 283 -2.81 -10.10 8.25
N LEU A 284 -4.08 -9.78 8.01
CA LEU A 284 -5.16 -10.76 7.96
C LEU A 284 -4.95 -11.81 6.86
N ASP A 285 -4.47 -11.40 5.69
CA ASP A 285 -4.24 -12.27 4.54
C ASP A 285 -3.14 -13.32 4.77
N THR A 286 -2.38 -13.20 5.84
CA THR A 286 -1.41 -14.24 6.26
C THR A 286 -2.07 -15.40 7.01
N VAL A 287 -3.30 -15.23 7.51
CA VAL A 287 -3.98 -16.20 8.38
C VAL A 287 -5.39 -16.53 7.93
N PHE A 288 -5.99 -15.70 7.07
CA PHE A 288 -7.32 -15.88 6.50
C PHE A 288 -7.35 -15.35 5.07
N SER A 289 -7.89 -16.13 4.13
CA SER A 289 -8.13 -15.68 2.75
C SER A 289 -9.33 -16.40 2.16
N MET A 290 -10.27 -15.64 1.59
CA MET A 290 -11.36 -16.22 0.80
C MET A 290 -10.81 -16.80 -0.50
N ILE A 291 -11.15 -18.04 -0.81
CA ILE A 291 -10.75 -18.74 -2.06
C ILE A 291 -11.94 -19.06 -2.97
N ASP A 292 -13.14 -19.05 -2.41
CA ASP A 292 -14.40 -19.10 -3.16
C ASP A 292 -15.46 -18.32 -2.36
N VAL A 293 -16.66 -18.19 -2.93
CA VAL A 293 -17.77 -17.42 -2.35
C VAL A 293 -18.20 -17.94 -0.97
N ASN A 294 -17.97 -19.22 -0.68
CA ASN A 294 -18.34 -19.90 0.57
C ASN A 294 -17.15 -20.63 1.23
N MET A 295 -15.91 -20.41 0.74
CA MET A 295 -14.74 -21.18 1.18
C MET A 295 -13.57 -20.24 1.51
N ALA A 296 -12.86 -20.54 2.60
CA ALA A 296 -11.67 -19.81 3.01
C ALA A 296 -10.54 -20.72 3.46
N THR A 297 -9.30 -20.30 3.23
CA THR A 297 -8.13 -20.85 3.93
C THR A 297 -7.97 -20.12 5.26
N VAL A 298 -7.63 -20.84 6.31
CA VAL A 298 -7.41 -20.28 7.64
C VAL A 298 -6.19 -20.89 8.32
N TYR A 299 -5.53 -20.11 9.16
CA TYR A 299 -4.58 -20.61 10.15
C TYR A 299 -5.26 -20.67 11.51
N PRO A 300 -5.74 -21.86 11.94
CA PRO A 300 -6.63 -21.99 13.08
C PRO A 300 -6.10 -21.38 14.38
N PRO A 301 -4.80 -21.55 14.76
CA PRO A 301 -4.30 -21.02 16.03
C PRO A 301 -4.46 -19.51 16.21
N VAL A 302 -4.52 -18.74 15.10
CA VAL A 302 -4.73 -17.30 15.14
C VAL A 302 -6.21 -16.97 14.99
N VAL A 303 -6.89 -17.58 14.01
CA VAL A 303 -8.29 -17.25 13.68
C VAL A 303 -9.22 -17.58 14.85
N GLU A 304 -9.03 -18.71 15.54
CA GLU A 304 -9.83 -19.12 16.73
C GLU A 304 -9.65 -18.21 17.95
N SER A 305 -8.56 -17.42 17.98
CA SER A 305 -8.26 -16.47 19.06
C SER A 305 -8.66 -15.03 18.78
N MET A 306 -9.23 -14.75 17.59
CA MET A 306 -9.60 -13.39 17.19
C MET A 306 -10.79 -12.87 17.98
N GLU A 307 -10.65 -11.71 18.61
CA GLU A 307 -11.79 -10.93 19.06
C GLU A 307 -12.45 -10.28 17.83
N THR A 308 -13.74 -10.44 17.68
CA THR A 308 -14.49 -9.97 16.50
C THR A 308 -15.51 -8.91 16.88
N TYR A 309 -15.61 -7.90 16.04
CA TYR A 309 -16.59 -6.83 16.17
C TYR A 309 -17.26 -6.55 14.81
N SER A 310 -18.50 -6.09 14.85
CA SER A 310 -19.16 -5.46 13.70
C SER A 310 -19.31 -3.98 13.95
N ILE A 311 -18.97 -3.17 12.96
CA ILE A 311 -19.31 -1.75 12.88
C ILE A 311 -20.39 -1.62 11.82
N VAL A 312 -21.49 -0.98 12.16
CA VAL A 312 -22.62 -0.69 11.26
C VAL A 312 -22.93 0.81 11.30
N PRO A 313 -23.63 1.37 10.27
CA PRO A 313 -24.09 2.76 10.32
C PRO A 313 -24.86 3.06 11.60
N GLY A 314 -24.53 4.15 12.27
CA GLY A 314 -25.20 4.57 13.50
C GLY A 314 -26.55 5.22 13.25
N GLU A 315 -27.38 5.31 14.30
CA GLU A 315 -28.65 6.03 14.30
C GLU A 315 -28.51 7.40 15.00
N GLY A 316 -29.27 8.37 14.55
CA GLY A 316 -29.27 9.73 15.12
C GLY A 316 -27.93 10.44 14.93
N ASP A 317 -27.31 10.90 16.03
CA ASP A 317 -26.05 11.62 16.02
C ASP A 317 -24.81 10.71 16.03
N ALA A 318 -24.99 9.40 16.15
CA ALA A 318 -23.88 8.44 16.13
C ALA A 318 -23.41 8.15 14.70
N LEU A 319 -22.11 8.25 14.43
CA LEU A 319 -21.53 7.92 13.12
C LEU A 319 -21.67 6.41 12.82
N PHE A 320 -21.52 5.59 13.83
CA PHE A 320 -21.64 4.13 13.72
C PHE A 320 -22.00 3.51 15.07
N GLU A 321 -22.48 2.28 15.02
CA GLU A 321 -22.71 1.40 16.17
C GLU A 321 -21.69 0.27 16.15
N LEU A 322 -21.13 -0.06 17.33
CA LEU A 322 -20.19 -1.16 17.51
C LEU A 322 -20.87 -2.32 18.23
N ARG A 323 -20.75 -3.54 17.69
CA ARG A 323 -21.27 -4.78 18.26
C ARG A 323 -20.14 -5.78 18.44
N GLY A 324 -20.06 -6.41 19.61
CA GLY A 324 -19.18 -7.56 19.83
C GLY A 324 -19.78 -8.80 19.19
N GLU A 325 -18.96 -9.63 18.56
CA GLU A 325 -19.34 -10.87 17.91
C GLU A 325 -18.68 -12.07 18.63
N GLU A 326 -19.31 -13.23 18.63
CA GLU A 326 -18.80 -14.40 19.34
C GLU A 326 -17.71 -15.16 18.55
N ASP A 327 -17.84 -15.23 17.22
CA ASP A 327 -16.97 -16.02 16.36
C ASP A 327 -16.73 -15.32 15.01
N PHE A 328 -15.47 -15.24 14.59
CA PHE A 328 -15.08 -14.56 13.35
C PHE A 328 -15.66 -15.23 12.10
N LEU A 329 -15.51 -16.55 11.99
CA LEU A 329 -15.94 -17.29 10.79
C LEU A 329 -17.47 -17.32 10.67
N ALA A 330 -18.17 -17.47 11.80
CA ALA A 330 -19.63 -17.39 11.82
C ALA A 330 -20.12 -15.99 11.45
N THR A 331 -19.44 -14.92 11.90
CA THR A 331 -19.77 -13.54 11.56
C THR A 331 -19.57 -13.27 10.07
N VAL A 332 -18.51 -13.80 9.47
CA VAL A 332 -18.27 -13.68 8.01
C VAL A 332 -19.33 -14.48 7.24
N ALA A 333 -19.66 -15.70 7.67
CA ALA A 333 -20.70 -16.50 7.04
C ALA A 333 -22.07 -15.79 7.06
N ASP A 334 -22.47 -15.26 8.22
CA ASP A 334 -23.70 -14.46 8.37
C ASP A 334 -23.76 -13.27 7.40
N ALA A 335 -22.68 -12.49 7.32
CA ALA A 335 -22.59 -11.35 6.41
C ALA A 335 -22.70 -11.74 4.92
N LEU A 336 -22.29 -12.95 4.56
CA LEU A 336 -22.41 -13.51 3.22
C LEU A 336 -23.75 -14.20 2.96
N GLY A 337 -24.61 -14.35 4.00
CA GLY A 337 -25.88 -15.06 3.90
C GLY A 337 -25.70 -16.57 3.79
N LEU A 338 -24.65 -17.12 4.40
CA LEU A 338 -24.31 -18.54 4.43
C LEU A 338 -24.59 -19.14 5.80
N ASP A 339 -24.98 -20.41 5.84
CA ASP A 339 -25.10 -21.13 7.11
C ASP A 339 -23.73 -21.33 7.79
N ARG A 340 -22.69 -21.53 6.99
CA ARG A 340 -21.28 -21.62 7.45
C ARG A 340 -20.31 -21.40 6.29
N LEU A 341 -19.06 -21.04 6.60
CA LEU A 341 -17.94 -21.11 5.67
C LEU A 341 -17.35 -22.53 5.63
N GLU A 342 -17.00 -23.00 4.46
CA GLU A 342 -16.11 -24.13 4.30
C GLU A 342 -14.67 -23.68 4.57
N VAL A 343 -13.98 -24.38 5.46
CA VAL A 343 -12.67 -23.98 5.96
C VAL A 343 -11.61 -24.99 5.55
N ILE A 344 -10.56 -24.51 4.92
CA ILE A 344 -9.36 -25.28 4.63
C ILE A 344 -8.25 -24.81 5.57
N PRO A 345 -7.87 -25.62 6.59
CA PRO A 345 -6.80 -25.24 7.51
C PRO A 345 -5.46 -25.19 6.76
N THR A 346 -4.68 -24.13 7.07
CA THR A 346 -3.29 -23.98 6.63
C THR A 346 -2.37 -24.06 7.83
N GLY A 347 -1.13 -24.46 7.63
CA GLY A 347 -0.21 -24.77 8.71
C GLY A 347 -0.21 -26.26 8.99
N GLY A 348 0.97 -26.89 8.92
CA GLY A 348 1.13 -28.31 9.13
C GLY A 348 0.86 -28.72 10.57
N ASP A 349 0.53 -29.99 10.74
CA ASP A 349 0.55 -30.67 12.05
C ASP A 349 2.01 -30.71 12.55
N GLU A 350 2.44 -29.70 13.31
CA GLU A 350 3.64 -29.76 14.15
C GLU A 350 3.25 -29.82 15.63
#